data_ec743fceca4dd4bda08050cc4ae39ecc
#
_entry.id   ec743fceca4dd4bda08050cc4ae39ecc
#
_cell.length_a   1.000
_cell.length_b   1.000
_cell.length_c   1.000
_cell.angle_alpha   90.00
_cell.angle_beta   90.00
_cell.angle_gamma   90.00
#
_symmetry.space_group_name_H-M   'P 1'
#
loop_
_entity.id
_entity.type
_entity.pdbx_description
1 polymer ?
#
loop_
_entity_poly.entity_id
_entity_poly.type
_entity_poly.pdbx_seq_one_letter_code
_entity_poly.pdbx_strand_id
1 'polypeptide(L)'
;MRYVAIEGGEWAALLGFGSAALCVRPREELVSWSDAQRYRRLRYVTNNQRFCILDEHRRKNLASEVLGLTLRRLSSDFEARWRHPVVMVETFTDPSRHLGTCYKASNFTELGTTSGYGRRSGRFVHHGAAKAYWLYMLRRDAHVLLKADFDHPSLLERRFMRTLDLNRLDLASLLAELSDVPDPRKRRGVRHHLPQILAIAVLATLRGATSLFAIGELAAELPEEALSRLDCRISPKTGHRVAPEESTIRRTLKAIDADALDRVVNAWIASQVASGRLEQEEAVEIDFKVMVEEDERNHDEHEDDNDGRGVLGTVRDAVALDGKTLRGARLDEGRKVHLVSVMTHKEGVTIAQANVDTKTNEITAFAPLLEGLDLADTVVTADAMHTQREHARFLVEEKGAHYLFGLKDNQPSLAAAAARLLSERQVVYESHDRGHGRTEHRYVSVASIPKALANKLGFPSAAQFVSVYRERGDLGDHMESDETSYYVTDLSTDEAGPEEIAHHVRGHWSIENRSHYVRDRTFDEDRSQVRVGGAPQALATLRNLAISILRLVGFTNIASGLRWMAWDHDRSLQILGL
;
A
#
# COMPACT_ATOMS: atom_id res chain seq x y z
N MET A 1 -8.62 12.95 -17.78
CA MET A 1 -8.42 11.72 -18.59
C MET A 1 -8.49 12.08 -20.06
N ARG A 2 -7.52 11.64 -20.88
CA ARG A 2 -7.49 11.88 -22.32
C ARG A 2 -7.47 10.54 -23.05
N TYR A 3 -8.21 10.45 -24.14
CA TYR A 3 -8.28 9.25 -24.98
C TYR A 3 -7.97 9.62 -26.42
N VAL A 4 -7.24 8.74 -27.08
CA VAL A 4 -7.00 8.77 -28.52
C VAL A 4 -7.66 7.53 -29.12
N ALA A 5 -8.54 7.70 -30.08
CA ALA A 5 -9.02 6.58 -30.90
C ALA A 5 -8.10 6.42 -32.11
N ILE A 6 -7.67 5.20 -32.37
CA ILE A 6 -6.79 4.84 -33.48
C ILE A 6 -7.57 3.96 -34.46
N GLU A 7 -7.53 4.28 -35.72
CA GLU A 7 -8.13 3.49 -36.81
C GLU A 7 -7.07 3.28 -37.90
N GLY A 8 -6.78 2.02 -38.22
CA GLY A 8 -5.75 1.69 -39.22
C GLY A 8 -4.32 2.13 -38.86
N GLY A 9 -4.03 2.33 -37.57
CA GLY A 9 -2.72 2.80 -37.10
C GLY A 9 -2.60 4.32 -36.98
N GLU A 10 -3.62 5.08 -37.39
CA GLU A 10 -3.63 6.56 -37.37
C GLU A 10 -4.63 7.09 -36.33
N TRP A 11 -4.38 8.32 -35.86
CA TRP A 11 -5.27 8.97 -34.88
C TRP A 11 -6.57 9.38 -35.60
N ALA A 12 -7.69 8.85 -35.12
CA ALA A 12 -9.01 9.11 -35.69
C ALA A 12 -9.85 10.09 -34.85
N ALA A 13 -9.71 10.03 -33.51
CA ALA A 13 -10.45 10.93 -32.63
C ALA A 13 -9.72 11.19 -31.32
N LEU A 14 -10.00 12.34 -30.71
CA LEU A 14 -9.48 12.78 -29.43
C LEU A 14 -10.62 13.11 -28.47
N LEU A 15 -10.56 12.59 -27.24
CA LEU A 15 -11.51 12.87 -26.17
C LEU A 15 -10.79 13.33 -24.91
N GLY A 16 -11.38 14.30 -24.22
CA GLY A 16 -10.89 14.81 -22.94
C GLY A 16 -11.99 14.83 -21.88
N PHE A 17 -11.71 14.23 -20.74
CA PHE A 17 -12.59 14.23 -19.58
C PHE A 17 -11.89 14.94 -18.42
N GLY A 18 -12.61 15.80 -17.72
CA GLY A 18 -12.12 16.60 -16.62
C GLY A 18 -13.16 16.74 -15.52
N SER A 19 -12.88 17.63 -14.56
CA SER A 19 -13.77 17.88 -13.44
C SER A 19 -15.16 18.33 -13.91
N ALA A 20 -16.19 17.85 -13.21
CA ALA A 20 -17.56 18.29 -13.41
C ALA A 20 -17.73 19.78 -13.09
N ALA A 21 -18.72 20.41 -13.68
CA ALA A 21 -19.10 21.78 -13.32
C ALA A 21 -19.58 21.81 -11.86
N LEU A 22 -19.15 22.81 -11.08
CA LEU A 22 -19.45 22.88 -9.64
C LEU A 22 -20.96 22.86 -9.37
N CYS A 23 -21.75 23.60 -10.15
CA CYS A 23 -23.19 23.68 -10.00
C CYS A 23 -23.82 23.84 -11.39
N VAL A 24 -24.72 22.94 -11.74
CA VAL A 24 -25.49 22.96 -12.99
C VAL A 24 -26.93 22.62 -12.66
N ARG A 25 -27.84 23.60 -12.83
CA ARG A 25 -29.25 23.49 -12.41
C ARG A 25 -29.93 22.19 -12.84
N PRO A 26 -29.88 21.73 -14.11
CA PRO A 26 -30.52 20.46 -14.47
C PRO A 26 -29.99 19.23 -13.73
N ARG A 27 -28.69 19.19 -13.39
CA ARG A 27 -28.13 18.11 -12.58
C ARG A 27 -28.54 18.21 -11.13
N GLU A 28 -28.54 19.42 -10.55
CA GLU A 28 -28.97 19.63 -9.17
C GLU A 28 -30.43 19.21 -8.97
N GLU A 29 -31.30 19.53 -9.91
CA GLU A 29 -32.71 19.11 -9.89
C GLU A 29 -32.86 17.57 -9.99
N LEU A 30 -32.07 16.92 -10.86
CA LEU A 30 -32.10 15.47 -11.03
C LEU A 30 -31.60 14.72 -9.81
N VAL A 31 -30.43 15.10 -9.28
CA VAL A 31 -29.79 14.41 -8.17
C VAL A 31 -30.42 14.79 -6.85
N SER A 32 -30.88 16.02 -6.70
CA SER A 32 -31.51 16.57 -5.48
C SER A 32 -30.66 16.40 -4.23
N TRP A 33 -29.35 16.59 -4.35
CA TRP A 33 -28.41 16.52 -3.25
C TRP A 33 -28.27 17.87 -2.51
N SER A 34 -27.80 17.82 -1.25
CA SER A 34 -27.43 19.01 -0.49
C SER A 34 -26.06 19.55 -0.96
N ASP A 35 -25.73 20.81 -0.62
CA ASP A 35 -24.44 21.39 -0.90
C ASP A 35 -23.30 20.53 -0.34
N ALA A 36 -23.43 20.03 0.90
CA ALA A 36 -22.45 19.18 1.53
C ALA A 36 -22.27 17.82 0.80
N GLN A 37 -23.36 17.25 0.30
CA GLN A 37 -23.31 16.04 -0.52
C GLN A 37 -22.65 16.31 -1.87
N ARG A 38 -22.98 17.44 -2.51
CA ARG A 38 -22.36 17.88 -3.77
C ARG A 38 -20.85 18.01 -3.62
N TYR A 39 -20.35 18.78 -2.65
CA TYR A 39 -18.92 18.97 -2.46
C TYR A 39 -18.15 17.66 -2.23
N ARG A 40 -18.72 16.72 -1.51
CA ARG A 40 -18.10 15.41 -1.27
C ARG A 40 -18.14 14.48 -2.46
N ARG A 41 -19.17 14.58 -3.35
CA ARG A 41 -19.47 13.56 -4.37
C ARG A 41 -19.34 14.05 -5.79
N LEU A 42 -19.06 15.33 -6.01
CA LEU A 42 -18.87 15.88 -7.36
C LEU A 42 -17.75 15.16 -8.12
N ARG A 43 -16.75 14.63 -7.41
CA ARG A 43 -15.65 13.83 -7.98
C ARG A 43 -16.11 12.55 -8.70
N TYR A 44 -17.30 12.04 -8.38
CA TYR A 44 -17.89 10.88 -9.06
C TYR A 44 -18.63 11.25 -10.35
N VAL A 45 -18.66 12.52 -10.68
CA VAL A 45 -19.19 13.06 -11.94
C VAL A 45 -18.03 13.61 -12.76
N THR A 46 -17.93 13.26 -14.02
CA THR A 46 -16.91 13.80 -14.93
C THR A 46 -17.53 14.53 -16.10
N ASN A 47 -16.80 15.50 -16.66
CA ASN A 47 -17.25 16.30 -17.78
C ASN A 47 -16.42 15.95 -19.02
N ASN A 48 -17.09 15.55 -20.13
CA ASN A 48 -16.45 15.44 -21.42
C ASN A 48 -16.24 16.87 -21.98
N GLN A 49 -15.07 17.43 -21.72
CA GLN A 49 -14.71 18.81 -22.04
C GLN A 49 -14.25 19.01 -23.48
N ARG A 50 -13.73 17.97 -24.10
CA ARG A 50 -13.19 17.99 -25.47
C ARG A 50 -13.59 16.72 -26.19
N PHE A 51 -14.05 16.85 -27.39
CA PHE A 51 -14.29 15.77 -28.31
C PHE A 51 -14.08 16.26 -29.76
N CYS A 52 -13.16 15.63 -30.46
CA CYS A 52 -12.80 15.98 -31.83
C CYS A 52 -12.65 14.70 -32.67
N ILE A 53 -13.28 14.66 -33.83
CA ILE A 53 -12.99 13.67 -34.86
C ILE A 53 -12.05 14.36 -35.86
N LEU A 54 -10.94 13.73 -36.20
CA LEU A 54 -9.99 14.27 -37.17
C LEU A 54 -10.59 14.20 -38.58
N ASP A 55 -10.33 15.22 -39.39
CA ASP A 55 -11.03 15.42 -40.65
C ASP A 55 -10.85 14.24 -41.63
N GLU A 56 -9.68 13.65 -41.64
CA GLU A 56 -9.30 12.54 -42.51
C GLU A 56 -10.07 11.23 -42.19
N HIS A 57 -10.60 11.11 -40.98
CA HIS A 57 -11.32 9.93 -40.49
C HIS A 57 -12.84 10.14 -40.37
N ARG A 58 -13.39 11.25 -40.95
CA ARG A 58 -14.83 11.53 -40.86
C ARG A 58 -15.65 10.49 -41.61
N ARG A 59 -16.29 9.59 -40.85
CA ARG A 59 -17.27 8.63 -41.34
C ARG A 59 -18.53 8.63 -40.49
N LYS A 60 -19.62 8.10 -41.06
CA LYS A 60 -20.91 7.97 -40.36
C LYS A 60 -20.72 7.14 -39.08
N ASN A 61 -21.29 7.62 -37.99
CA ASN A 61 -21.31 6.99 -36.65
C ASN A 61 -19.97 6.89 -35.91
N LEU A 62 -18.83 7.29 -36.49
CA LEU A 62 -17.53 7.17 -35.81
C LEU A 62 -17.54 7.87 -34.44
N ALA A 63 -18.13 9.08 -34.35
CA ALA A 63 -18.18 9.81 -33.07
C ALA A 63 -18.94 9.06 -31.99
N SER A 64 -20.10 8.49 -32.29
CA SER A 64 -20.87 7.71 -31.30
C SER A 64 -20.22 6.37 -30.99
N GLU A 65 -19.53 5.76 -31.92
CA GLU A 65 -18.77 4.52 -31.73
C GLU A 65 -17.60 4.74 -30.75
N VAL A 66 -16.77 5.73 -31.00
CA VAL A 66 -15.64 6.12 -30.16
C VAL A 66 -16.11 6.51 -28.77
N LEU A 67 -17.19 7.31 -28.67
CA LEU A 67 -17.76 7.69 -27.39
C LEU A 67 -18.27 6.47 -26.61
N GLY A 68 -18.98 5.56 -27.27
CA GLY A 68 -19.47 4.32 -26.67
C GLY A 68 -18.35 3.38 -26.17
N LEU A 69 -17.25 3.27 -26.93
CA LEU A 69 -16.05 2.53 -26.50
C LEU A 69 -15.42 3.16 -25.27
N THR A 70 -15.29 4.47 -25.26
CA THR A 70 -14.71 5.21 -24.14
C THR A 70 -15.57 5.10 -22.88
N LEU A 71 -16.89 5.24 -22.98
CA LEU A 71 -17.80 5.16 -21.83
C LEU A 71 -17.77 3.80 -21.13
N ARG A 72 -17.53 2.71 -21.85
CA ARG A 72 -17.44 1.36 -21.28
C ARG A 72 -16.25 1.19 -20.32
N ARG A 73 -15.14 1.88 -20.57
CA ARG A 73 -13.92 1.78 -19.77
C ARG A 73 -13.71 2.99 -18.83
N LEU A 74 -14.43 4.08 -19.03
CA LEU A 74 -14.18 5.37 -18.38
C LEU A 74 -14.10 5.27 -16.85
N SER A 75 -15.06 4.56 -16.23
CA SER A 75 -15.10 4.44 -14.76
C SER A 75 -13.91 3.64 -14.22
N SER A 76 -13.54 2.54 -14.89
CA SER A 76 -12.38 1.75 -14.50
C SER A 76 -11.05 2.50 -14.70
N ASP A 77 -10.95 3.28 -15.78
CA ASP A 77 -9.76 4.10 -16.04
C ASP A 77 -9.62 5.25 -15.01
N PHE A 78 -10.74 5.86 -14.59
CA PHE A 78 -10.74 6.83 -13.49
C PHE A 78 -10.36 6.19 -12.17
N GLU A 79 -10.88 5.00 -11.90
CA GLU A 79 -10.56 4.24 -10.71
C GLU A 79 -9.08 3.83 -10.67
N ALA A 80 -8.52 3.42 -11.81
CA ALA A 80 -7.10 3.08 -11.92
C ALA A 80 -6.19 4.29 -11.68
N ARG A 81 -6.55 5.49 -12.21
CA ARG A 81 -5.69 6.66 -12.14
C ARG A 81 -5.90 7.51 -10.88
N TRP A 82 -7.16 7.74 -10.47
CA TRP A 82 -7.51 8.64 -9.36
C TRP A 82 -8.15 7.94 -8.18
N ARG A 83 -8.19 6.60 -8.21
CA ARG A 83 -8.69 5.75 -7.12
C ARG A 83 -10.14 6.03 -6.70
N HIS A 84 -10.95 6.51 -7.64
CA HIS A 84 -12.39 6.62 -7.46
C HIS A 84 -13.11 6.36 -8.78
N PRO A 85 -14.27 5.67 -8.75
CA PRO A 85 -15.09 5.49 -9.93
C PRO A 85 -15.72 6.82 -10.37
N VAL A 86 -16.14 6.89 -11.62
CA VAL A 86 -17.13 7.87 -12.06
C VAL A 86 -18.43 7.14 -12.36
N VAL A 87 -19.54 7.72 -11.90
CA VAL A 87 -20.87 7.10 -12.03
C VAL A 87 -21.76 7.86 -13.02
N MET A 88 -21.33 9.08 -13.40
CA MET A 88 -22.10 9.98 -14.24
C MET A 88 -21.14 10.80 -15.11
N VAL A 89 -21.53 11.02 -16.36
CA VAL A 89 -20.80 11.86 -17.32
C VAL A 89 -21.69 13.00 -17.77
N GLU A 90 -21.19 14.23 -17.69
CA GLU A 90 -21.87 15.41 -18.22
C GLU A 90 -21.11 16.00 -19.41
N THR A 91 -21.80 16.74 -20.25
CA THR A 91 -21.20 17.55 -21.31
C THR A 91 -22.10 18.70 -21.71
N PHE A 92 -21.50 19.68 -22.42
CA PHE A 92 -22.16 20.91 -22.84
C PHE A 92 -21.93 21.10 -24.32
N THR A 93 -23.01 21.29 -25.09
CA THR A 93 -22.91 21.66 -26.51
C THR A 93 -23.49 23.04 -26.75
N ASP A 94 -22.88 23.77 -27.68
CA ASP A 94 -23.44 25.01 -28.20
C ASP A 94 -24.46 24.66 -29.33
N PRO A 95 -25.77 24.87 -29.13
CA PRO A 95 -26.78 24.46 -30.12
C PRO A 95 -26.65 25.19 -31.46
N SER A 96 -25.98 26.37 -31.48
CA SER A 96 -25.74 27.11 -32.72
C SER A 96 -24.67 26.44 -33.60
N ARG A 97 -23.85 25.57 -33.03
CA ARG A 97 -22.73 24.91 -33.74
C ARG A 97 -22.86 23.41 -33.78
N HIS A 98 -23.37 22.80 -32.71
CA HIS A 98 -23.40 21.35 -32.52
C HIS A 98 -24.72 20.91 -31.89
N LEU A 99 -25.51 20.15 -32.63
CA LEU A 99 -26.81 19.63 -32.20
C LEU A 99 -26.70 18.47 -31.18
N GLY A 100 -25.49 18.07 -30.78
CA GLY A 100 -25.30 16.97 -29.83
C GLY A 100 -25.67 15.57 -30.36
N THR A 101 -25.76 15.39 -31.68
CA THR A 101 -26.22 14.14 -32.31
C THR A 101 -25.43 12.92 -31.88
N CYS A 102 -24.10 13.04 -31.72
CA CYS A 102 -23.25 11.93 -31.23
C CYS A 102 -23.56 11.55 -29.78
N TYR A 103 -23.84 12.53 -28.94
CA TYR A 103 -24.24 12.28 -27.55
C TYR A 103 -25.60 11.58 -27.47
N LYS A 104 -26.58 12.06 -28.23
CA LYS A 104 -27.89 11.42 -28.34
C LYS A 104 -27.77 9.97 -28.85
N ALA A 105 -26.96 9.76 -29.88
CA ALA A 105 -26.69 8.42 -30.43
C ALA A 105 -25.96 7.49 -29.45
N SER A 106 -25.26 8.05 -28.46
CA SER A 106 -24.56 7.32 -27.39
C SER A 106 -25.37 7.27 -26.08
N ASN A 107 -26.69 7.45 -26.15
CA ASN A 107 -27.64 7.39 -25.04
C ASN A 107 -27.45 8.45 -23.93
N PHE A 108 -26.86 9.60 -24.26
CA PHE A 108 -26.95 10.76 -23.37
C PHE A 108 -28.37 11.33 -23.42
N THR A 109 -28.83 11.81 -22.30
CA THR A 109 -30.13 12.51 -22.17
C THR A 109 -29.88 14.00 -22.10
N GLU A 110 -30.57 14.77 -22.94
CA GLU A 110 -30.60 16.23 -22.83
C GLU A 110 -31.54 16.63 -21.69
N LEU A 111 -31.01 17.27 -20.65
CA LEU A 111 -31.76 17.66 -19.45
C LEU A 111 -32.13 19.14 -19.42
N GLY A 112 -31.76 19.92 -20.44
CA GLY A 112 -32.08 21.33 -20.52
C GLY A 112 -30.89 22.19 -20.92
N THR A 113 -30.95 23.48 -20.60
CA THR A 113 -29.94 24.45 -20.97
C THR A 113 -29.31 25.14 -19.76
N THR A 114 -28.07 25.56 -19.90
CA THR A 114 -27.36 26.36 -18.90
C THR A 114 -27.85 27.81 -18.90
N SER A 115 -27.64 28.51 -17.78
CA SER A 115 -28.01 29.92 -17.59
C SER A 115 -27.10 30.93 -18.31
N GLY A 116 -26.11 30.44 -19.08
CA GLY A 116 -25.18 31.33 -19.82
C GLY A 116 -24.11 32.01 -18.96
N TYR A 117 -23.89 31.57 -17.71
CA TYR A 117 -22.80 32.01 -16.85
C TYR A 117 -21.58 31.12 -16.99
N GLY A 118 -20.40 31.71 -17.01
CA GLY A 118 -19.13 31.00 -17.02
C GLY A 118 -18.09 31.71 -16.16
N ARG A 119 -17.05 30.99 -15.75
CA ARG A 119 -15.94 31.55 -14.95
C ARG A 119 -14.91 32.17 -15.88
N ARG A 120 -14.64 33.47 -15.73
CA ARG A 120 -13.60 34.19 -16.44
C ARG A 120 -12.75 34.97 -15.45
N SER A 121 -11.43 34.71 -15.44
CA SER A 121 -10.49 35.38 -14.54
C SER A 121 -10.94 35.32 -13.05
N GLY A 122 -11.42 34.16 -12.59
CA GLY A 122 -11.85 33.97 -11.19
C GLY A 122 -13.26 34.43 -10.83
N ARG A 123 -13.97 35.16 -11.74
CA ARG A 123 -15.33 35.68 -11.51
C ARG A 123 -16.35 34.98 -12.41
N PHE A 124 -17.57 34.77 -11.88
CA PHE A 124 -18.70 34.32 -12.71
C PHE A 124 -19.22 35.50 -13.55
N VAL A 125 -19.16 35.35 -14.85
CA VAL A 125 -19.60 36.38 -15.81
C VAL A 125 -20.65 35.76 -16.71
N HIS A 126 -21.73 36.52 -16.99
CA HIS A 126 -22.73 36.14 -17.97
C HIS A 126 -22.15 36.34 -19.38
N HIS A 127 -22.00 35.26 -20.14
CA HIS A 127 -21.44 35.30 -21.50
C HIS A 127 -22.50 35.20 -22.60
N GLY A 128 -23.78 35.17 -22.23
CA GLY A 128 -24.94 35.29 -23.16
C GLY A 128 -25.30 34.02 -23.92
N ALA A 129 -24.46 32.99 -23.97
CA ALA A 129 -24.71 31.77 -24.73
C ALA A 129 -25.18 30.63 -23.82
N ALA A 130 -26.47 30.29 -23.89
CA ALA A 130 -26.99 29.09 -23.27
C ALA A 130 -26.46 27.85 -24.00
N LYS A 131 -25.99 26.84 -23.25
CA LYS A 131 -25.51 25.58 -23.81
C LYS A 131 -26.52 24.47 -23.48
N ALA A 132 -26.75 23.56 -24.39
CA ALA A 132 -27.51 22.35 -24.11
C ALA A 132 -26.67 21.47 -23.16
N TYR A 133 -27.30 20.99 -22.11
CA TYR A 133 -26.70 20.15 -21.09
C TYR A 133 -27.09 18.69 -21.28
N TRP A 134 -26.09 17.83 -21.44
CA TRP A 134 -26.26 16.41 -21.70
C TRP A 134 -25.71 15.60 -20.54
N LEU A 135 -26.40 14.53 -20.17
CA LEU A 135 -26.02 13.65 -19.09
C LEU A 135 -26.08 12.18 -19.53
N TYR A 136 -25.08 11.41 -19.11
CA TYR A 136 -25.05 9.98 -19.24
C TYR A 136 -24.82 9.32 -17.88
N MET A 137 -25.64 8.34 -17.54
CA MET A 137 -25.48 7.55 -16.32
C MET A 137 -24.66 6.31 -16.63
N LEU A 138 -23.40 6.27 -16.15
CA LEU A 138 -22.56 5.07 -16.22
C LEU A 138 -23.13 3.94 -15.33
N ARG A 139 -23.89 4.32 -14.30
CA ARG A 139 -24.66 3.41 -13.45
C ARG A 139 -26.11 3.86 -13.38
N ARG A 140 -27.05 2.89 -13.46
CA ARG A 140 -28.49 3.18 -13.40
C ARG A 140 -28.92 3.83 -12.09
N ASP A 141 -28.23 3.52 -10.99
CA ASP A 141 -28.47 4.02 -9.64
C ASP A 141 -27.63 5.26 -9.27
N ALA A 142 -26.96 5.88 -10.25
CA ALA A 142 -26.04 7.00 -10.02
C ALA A 142 -26.66 8.15 -9.20
N HIS A 143 -27.91 8.54 -9.48
CA HIS A 143 -28.61 9.60 -8.75
C HIS A 143 -28.88 9.22 -7.28
N VAL A 144 -29.19 7.95 -6.99
CA VAL A 144 -29.38 7.44 -5.64
C VAL A 144 -28.07 7.45 -4.87
N LEU A 145 -26.99 7.00 -5.52
CA LEU A 145 -25.64 6.99 -4.95
C LEU A 145 -25.13 8.37 -4.60
N LEU A 146 -25.38 9.34 -5.50
CA LEU A 146 -24.95 10.72 -5.29
C LEU A 146 -25.77 11.47 -4.23
N LYS A 147 -27.01 11.05 -3.95
CA LYS A 147 -27.90 11.66 -2.94
C LYS A 147 -27.82 10.99 -1.58
N ALA A 148 -27.30 9.77 -1.46
CA ALA A 148 -27.32 9.01 -0.20
C ALA A 148 -26.74 9.82 0.98
N ASP A 149 -27.25 9.66 2.19
CA ASP A 149 -26.79 10.41 3.37
C ASP A 149 -25.38 9.98 3.81
N PHE A 150 -25.01 8.74 3.55
CA PHE A 150 -23.68 8.18 3.77
C PHE A 150 -23.01 7.86 2.44
N ASP A 151 -21.66 7.79 2.43
CA ASP A 151 -20.96 7.29 1.27
C ASP A 151 -21.42 5.85 1.02
N HIS A 152 -22.16 5.67 -0.07
CA HIS A 152 -22.79 4.38 -0.35
C HIS A 152 -21.71 3.30 -0.51
N PRO A 153 -21.88 2.10 0.09
CA PRO A 153 -20.88 1.02 0.02
C PRO A 153 -20.37 0.74 -1.39
N SER A 154 -21.23 0.85 -2.41
CA SER A 154 -20.82 0.62 -3.80
C SER A 154 -19.91 1.73 -4.39
N LEU A 155 -19.89 2.94 -3.82
CA LEU A 155 -18.90 3.98 -4.11
C LEU A 155 -17.65 3.77 -3.28
N LEU A 156 -17.78 3.26 -2.08
CA LEU A 156 -16.72 2.89 -1.16
C LEU A 156 -16.11 1.53 -1.50
N GLU A 157 -16.93 0.52 -1.81
CA GLU A 157 -16.49 -0.83 -2.14
C GLU A 157 -15.55 -0.86 -3.35
N ARG A 158 -15.81 -0.04 -4.38
CA ARG A 158 -14.88 0.08 -5.50
C ARG A 158 -13.61 0.87 -5.16
N ARG A 159 -13.63 1.72 -4.15
CA ARG A 159 -12.43 2.39 -3.63
C ARG A 159 -11.53 1.43 -2.87
N PHE A 160 -12.12 0.37 -2.29
CA PHE A 160 -11.43 -0.71 -1.57
C PHE A 160 -11.37 -2.02 -2.36
N MET A 161 -12.26 -2.21 -3.34
CA MET A 161 -12.24 -3.33 -4.28
C MET A 161 -11.46 -2.97 -5.58
N ARG A 162 -10.24 -2.53 -5.52
CA ARG A 162 -9.26 -3.21 -6.34
C ARG A 162 -9.35 -4.64 -5.86
N THR A 163 -9.97 -5.45 -6.70
CA THR A 163 -10.04 -6.88 -6.45
C THR A 163 -9.36 -7.23 -5.14
N LEU A 164 -10.12 -7.14 -4.00
CA LEU A 164 -9.70 -7.84 -2.82
C LEU A 164 -9.70 -9.27 -3.28
N ASP A 165 -8.58 -9.73 -3.76
CA ASP A 165 -8.43 -11.10 -4.14
C ASP A 165 -8.30 -11.90 -2.87
N LEU A 166 -9.47 -12.14 -2.24
CA LEU A 166 -9.56 -12.98 -1.06
C LEU A 166 -9.11 -14.40 -1.39
N ASN A 167 -9.17 -14.79 -2.68
CA ASN A 167 -8.71 -16.07 -3.16
C ASN A 167 -7.18 -16.12 -3.36
N ARG A 168 -6.51 -14.96 -3.29
CA ARG A 168 -5.04 -14.86 -3.40
C ARG A 168 -4.31 -15.50 -2.22
N LEU A 169 -4.96 -15.64 -1.07
CA LEU A 169 -4.36 -16.20 0.13
C LEU A 169 -4.90 -17.59 0.39
N ASP A 170 -4.02 -18.56 0.56
CA ASP A 170 -4.38 -19.85 1.11
C ASP A 170 -4.52 -19.78 2.62
N LEU A 171 -5.70 -19.31 3.04
CA LEU A 171 -5.99 -19.05 4.46
C LEU A 171 -6.35 -20.31 5.22
N ALA A 172 -6.80 -21.36 4.53
CA ALA A 172 -7.00 -22.67 5.12
C ALA A 172 -5.65 -23.24 5.61
N SER A 173 -4.55 -22.97 4.87
CA SER A 173 -3.21 -23.36 5.30
C SER A 173 -2.76 -22.60 6.55
N LEU A 174 -3.15 -21.35 6.77
CA LEU A 174 -2.80 -20.61 7.98
C LEU A 174 -3.25 -21.34 9.26
N LEU A 175 -4.49 -21.85 9.26
CA LEU A 175 -5.01 -22.59 10.42
C LEU A 175 -4.27 -23.92 10.64
N ALA A 176 -3.87 -24.58 9.56
CA ALA A 176 -3.05 -25.79 9.63
C ALA A 176 -1.66 -25.45 10.21
N GLU A 177 -0.99 -24.44 9.70
CA GLU A 177 0.31 -23.96 10.16
C GLU A 177 0.29 -23.54 11.63
N LEU A 178 -0.76 -22.84 12.09
CA LEU A 178 -0.92 -22.48 13.51
C LEU A 178 -1.01 -23.70 14.42
N SER A 179 -1.29 -24.89 13.90
CA SER A 179 -1.29 -26.16 14.67
C SER A 179 0.13 -26.65 15.00
N ASP A 180 1.14 -26.16 14.30
CA ASP A 180 2.55 -26.49 14.54
C ASP A 180 3.17 -25.68 15.70
N VAL A 181 2.44 -24.65 16.18
CA VAL A 181 2.86 -23.91 17.36
C VAL A 181 2.73 -24.78 18.60
N PRO A 182 3.80 -25.01 19.40
CA PRO A 182 3.74 -25.86 20.57
C PRO A 182 2.76 -25.32 21.62
N ASP A 183 1.83 -26.16 22.11
CA ASP A 183 0.92 -25.76 23.18
C ASP A 183 1.65 -25.81 24.53
N PRO A 184 1.87 -24.68 25.20
CA PRO A 184 2.61 -24.61 26.48
C PRO A 184 1.83 -25.17 27.65
N ARG A 185 0.54 -25.49 27.47
CA ARG A 185 -0.35 -25.92 28.54
C ARG A 185 -0.27 -27.42 28.78
N LYS A 186 -0.41 -27.83 30.04
CA LYS A 186 -0.52 -29.25 30.38
C LYS A 186 -1.82 -29.82 29.81
N ARG A 187 -1.78 -31.03 29.24
CA ARG A 187 -2.94 -31.72 28.62
C ARG A 187 -4.16 -31.78 29.54
N ARG A 188 -3.96 -31.93 30.82
CA ARG A 188 -5.07 -31.95 31.82
C ARG A 188 -5.66 -30.54 31.94
N GLY A 189 -6.92 -30.37 31.57
CA GLY A 189 -7.66 -29.11 31.67
C GLY A 189 -7.63 -28.23 30.42
N VAL A 190 -6.96 -28.63 29.32
CA VAL A 190 -7.10 -27.97 28.02
C VAL A 190 -8.53 -28.18 27.51
N ARG A 191 -9.31 -27.10 27.48
CA ARG A 191 -10.72 -27.10 27.02
C ARG A 191 -10.88 -26.53 25.63
N HIS A 192 -9.97 -25.65 25.20
CA HIS A 192 -9.89 -25.05 23.88
C HIS A 192 -8.51 -25.35 23.31
N HIS A 193 -8.43 -25.84 22.08
CA HIS A 193 -7.15 -26.13 21.43
C HIS A 193 -6.41 -24.83 21.09
N LEU A 194 -5.08 -24.87 21.05
CA LEU A 194 -4.26 -23.70 20.81
C LEU A 194 -4.56 -23.04 19.45
N PRO A 195 -4.69 -23.77 18.33
CA PRO A 195 -4.99 -23.16 17.03
C PRO A 195 -6.29 -22.35 17.03
N GLN A 196 -7.33 -22.81 17.74
CA GLN A 196 -8.60 -22.10 17.89
C GLN A 196 -8.42 -20.76 18.61
N ILE A 197 -7.61 -20.74 19.69
CA ILE A 197 -7.31 -19.52 20.45
C ILE A 197 -6.53 -18.55 19.58
N LEU A 198 -5.55 -19.03 18.81
CA LEU A 198 -4.75 -18.23 17.90
C LEU A 198 -5.62 -17.68 16.74
N ALA A 199 -6.47 -18.52 16.14
CA ALA A 199 -7.39 -18.08 15.08
C ALA A 199 -8.34 -16.97 15.56
N ILE A 200 -8.91 -17.11 16.76
CA ILE A 200 -9.73 -16.06 17.38
C ILE A 200 -8.92 -14.77 17.61
N ALA A 201 -7.66 -14.90 18.05
CA ALA A 201 -6.80 -13.74 18.26
C ALA A 201 -6.45 -13.05 16.92
N VAL A 202 -6.19 -13.79 15.84
CA VAL A 202 -6.01 -13.26 14.48
C VAL A 202 -7.26 -12.53 14.03
N LEU A 203 -8.43 -13.16 14.15
CA LEU A 203 -9.73 -12.61 13.78
C LEU A 203 -10.02 -11.30 14.51
N ALA A 204 -9.77 -11.28 15.81
CA ALA A 204 -9.92 -10.08 16.63
C ALA A 204 -8.96 -8.97 16.21
N THR A 205 -7.70 -9.30 15.91
CA THR A 205 -6.69 -8.33 15.47
C THR A 205 -7.05 -7.76 14.10
N LEU A 206 -7.52 -8.56 13.16
CA LEU A 206 -8.05 -8.12 11.86
C LEU A 206 -9.28 -7.19 12.00
N ARG A 207 -10.03 -7.30 13.08
CA ARG A 207 -11.15 -6.41 13.39
C ARG A 207 -10.77 -5.22 14.27
N GLY A 208 -9.47 -5.01 14.50
CA GLY A 208 -8.93 -3.85 15.19
C GLY A 208 -8.80 -4.01 16.71
N ALA A 209 -8.84 -5.22 17.26
CA ALA A 209 -8.55 -5.43 18.67
C ALA A 209 -7.08 -5.05 18.99
N THR A 210 -6.88 -4.17 19.96
CA THR A 210 -5.56 -3.65 20.34
C THR A 210 -5.04 -4.23 21.64
N SER A 211 -5.87 -4.98 22.39
CA SER A 211 -5.55 -5.54 23.71
C SER A 211 -6.08 -6.96 23.87
N LEU A 212 -5.51 -7.69 24.85
CA LEU A 212 -6.01 -9.02 25.20
C LEU A 212 -7.46 -8.99 25.68
N PHE A 213 -7.87 -7.90 26.33
CA PHE A 213 -9.24 -7.70 26.78
C PHE A 213 -10.19 -7.59 25.57
N ALA A 214 -9.85 -6.74 24.58
CA ALA A 214 -10.65 -6.60 23.36
C ALA A 214 -10.73 -7.91 22.55
N ILE A 215 -9.67 -8.73 22.55
CA ILE A 215 -9.71 -10.07 21.96
C ILE A 215 -10.73 -10.96 22.69
N GLY A 216 -10.76 -10.89 24.01
CA GLY A 216 -11.72 -11.63 24.84
C GLY A 216 -13.16 -11.21 24.65
N GLU A 217 -13.43 -9.90 24.54
CA GLU A 217 -14.76 -9.35 24.24
C GLU A 217 -15.27 -9.83 22.89
N LEU A 218 -14.42 -9.70 21.86
CA LEU A 218 -14.80 -10.19 20.52
C LEU A 218 -15.06 -11.72 20.54
N ALA A 219 -14.25 -12.49 21.24
CA ALA A 219 -14.43 -13.94 21.36
C ALA A 219 -15.81 -14.27 21.97
N ALA A 220 -16.23 -13.52 22.99
CA ALA A 220 -17.50 -13.73 23.67
C ALA A 220 -18.73 -13.38 22.78
N GLU A 221 -18.56 -12.50 21.80
CA GLU A 221 -19.62 -12.04 20.89
C GLU A 221 -19.67 -12.83 19.57
N LEU A 222 -18.77 -13.82 19.36
CA LEU A 222 -18.77 -14.61 18.13
C LEU A 222 -20.08 -15.41 18.02
N PRO A 223 -20.77 -15.38 16.87
CA PRO A 223 -21.97 -16.15 16.63
C PRO A 223 -21.67 -17.67 16.61
N GLU A 224 -22.68 -18.48 16.90
CA GLU A 224 -22.59 -19.96 16.93
C GLU A 224 -21.99 -20.52 15.63
N GLU A 225 -22.34 -19.92 14.48
CA GLU A 225 -21.82 -20.33 13.18
C GLU A 225 -20.30 -20.13 13.08
N ALA A 226 -19.79 -18.97 13.51
CA ALA A 226 -18.35 -18.68 13.55
C ALA A 226 -17.63 -19.63 14.50
N LEU A 227 -18.19 -19.89 15.68
CA LEU A 227 -17.66 -20.84 16.64
C LEU A 227 -17.66 -22.27 16.08
N SER A 228 -18.63 -22.60 15.23
CA SER A 228 -18.70 -23.90 14.55
C SER A 228 -17.60 -24.05 13.51
N ARG A 229 -17.39 -23.02 12.68
CA ARG A 229 -16.31 -23.02 11.67
C ARG A 229 -14.91 -23.09 12.31
N LEU A 230 -14.74 -22.45 13.45
CA LEU A 230 -13.52 -22.51 14.26
C LEU A 230 -13.38 -23.83 15.06
N ASP A 231 -14.34 -24.75 14.93
CA ASP A 231 -14.45 -25.98 15.71
C ASP A 231 -14.32 -25.76 17.23
N CYS A 232 -14.91 -24.68 17.74
CA CYS A 232 -14.93 -24.42 19.17
C CYS A 232 -15.76 -25.48 19.91
N ARG A 233 -15.34 -25.81 21.14
CA ARG A 233 -15.94 -26.88 21.93
C ARG A 233 -17.42 -26.60 22.23
N ILE A 234 -18.20 -27.69 22.37
CA ILE A 234 -19.58 -27.63 22.86
C ILE A 234 -19.57 -27.68 24.40
N SER A 235 -20.30 -26.79 25.04
CA SER A 235 -20.50 -26.78 26.49
C SER A 235 -21.46 -27.91 26.88
N PRO A 236 -21.05 -28.80 27.80
CA PRO A 236 -21.93 -29.88 28.30
C PRO A 236 -23.17 -29.33 29.04
N LYS A 237 -23.11 -28.08 29.53
CA LYS A 237 -24.19 -27.47 30.30
C LYS A 237 -25.27 -26.85 29.44
N THR A 238 -24.88 -26.25 28.31
CA THR A 238 -25.82 -25.48 27.45
C THR A 238 -26.11 -26.17 26.13
N GLY A 239 -25.28 -27.14 25.70
CA GLY A 239 -25.38 -27.77 24.40
C GLY A 239 -24.92 -26.88 23.23
N HIS A 240 -24.46 -25.64 23.50
CA HIS A 240 -23.98 -24.69 22.51
C HIS A 240 -22.46 -24.63 22.47
N ARG A 241 -21.91 -24.20 21.33
CA ARG A 241 -20.47 -23.91 21.21
C ARG A 241 -20.09 -22.70 22.06
N VAL A 242 -18.91 -22.73 22.62
CA VAL A 242 -18.40 -21.68 23.50
C VAL A 242 -17.00 -21.26 23.10
N ALA A 243 -16.79 -19.95 23.05
CA ALA A 243 -15.49 -19.35 22.86
C ALA A 243 -14.60 -19.50 24.13
N PRO A 244 -13.27 -19.42 24.01
CA PRO A 244 -12.39 -19.29 25.16
C PRO A 244 -12.62 -17.94 25.86
N GLU A 245 -12.69 -17.97 27.19
CA GLU A 245 -12.76 -16.76 28.01
C GLU A 245 -11.47 -15.94 27.89
N GLU A 246 -11.57 -14.60 28.11
CA GLU A 246 -10.41 -13.69 28.11
C GLU A 246 -9.26 -14.22 28.98
N SER A 247 -9.57 -14.69 30.17
CA SER A 247 -8.58 -15.24 31.09
C SER A 247 -7.83 -16.46 30.53
N THR A 248 -8.46 -17.25 29.67
CA THR A 248 -7.84 -18.39 28.98
C THR A 248 -6.95 -17.90 27.86
N ILE A 249 -7.43 -16.97 27.01
CA ILE A 249 -6.66 -16.34 25.94
C ILE A 249 -5.40 -15.69 26.52
N ARG A 250 -5.56 -14.85 27.53
CA ARG A 250 -4.46 -14.15 28.20
C ARG A 250 -3.41 -15.09 28.78
N ARG A 251 -3.84 -16.13 29.50
CA ARG A 251 -2.89 -17.12 30.08
C ARG A 251 -2.16 -17.90 29.00
N THR A 252 -2.84 -18.25 27.92
CA THR A 252 -2.24 -18.96 26.80
C THR A 252 -1.20 -18.11 26.09
N LEU A 253 -1.53 -16.88 25.70
CA LEU A 253 -0.60 -15.97 25.03
C LEU A 253 0.56 -15.51 25.93
N LYS A 254 0.39 -15.50 27.25
CA LYS A 254 1.52 -15.28 28.17
C LYS A 254 2.51 -16.43 28.21
N ALA A 255 2.03 -17.65 28.05
CA ALA A 255 2.84 -18.86 28.20
C ALA A 255 3.35 -19.38 26.84
N ILE A 256 2.87 -18.83 25.72
CA ILE A 256 3.22 -19.31 24.38
C ILE A 256 4.71 -19.14 24.09
N ASP A 257 5.28 -20.07 23.34
CA ASP A 257 6.55 -19.87 22.65
C ASP A 257 6.34 -18.88 21.51
N ALA A 258 6.66 -17.60 21.77
CA ALA A 258 6.44 -16.52 20.83
C ALA A 258 7.39 -16.60 19.63
N ASP A 259 8.58 -17.17 19.79
CA ASP A 259 9.52 -17.39 18.69
C ASP A 259 9.02 -18.50 17.74
N ALA A 260 8.39 -19.55 18.30
CA ALA A 260 7.72 -20.56 17.47
C ALA A 260 6.54 -19.96 16.70
N LEU A 261 5.73 -19.09 17.33
CA LEU A 261 4.65 -18.39 16.65
C LEU A 261 5.18 -17.48 15.55
N ASP A 262 6.25 -16.73 15.79
CA ASP A 262 6.91 -15.89 14.77
C ASP A 262 7.36 -16.72 13.58
N ARG A 263 8.05 -17.85 13.81
CA ARG A 263 8.51 -18.72 12.72
C ARG A 263 7.36 -19.23 11.85
N VAL A 264 6.31 -19.75 12.47
CA VAL A 264 5.14 -20.29 11.76
C VAL A 264 4.44 -19.20 10.94
N VAL A 265 4.13 -18.07 11.55
CA VAL A 265 3.41 -16.97 10.90
C VAL A 265 4.23 -16.36 9.76
N ASN A 266 5.52 -16.13 9.99
CA ASN A 266 6.39 -15.51 8.99
C ASN A 266 6.66 -16.45 7.80
N ALA A 267 6.83 -17.75 8.04
CA ALA A 267 6.97 -18.75 6.98
C ALA A 267 5.70 -18.78 6.10
N TRP A 268 4.52 -18.75 6.74
CA TRP A 268 3.26 -18.67 5.99
C TRP A 268 3.18 -17.38 5.15
N ILE A 269 3.49 -16.20 5.71
CA ILE A 269 3.47 -14.93 4.97
C ILE A 269 4.45 -14.99 3.78
N ALA A 270 5.67 -15.51 4.00
CA ALA A 270 6.67 -15.64 2.94
C ALA A 270 6.19 -16.54 1.80
N SER A 271 5.50 -17.65 2.12
CA SER A 271 4.92 -18.55 1.11
C SER A 271 3.83 -17.86 0.28
N GLN A 272 2.98 -17.01 0.91
CA GLN A 272 1.95 -16.25 0.22
C GLN A 272 2.54 -15.18 -0.73
N VAL A 273 3.65 -14.56 -0.33
CA VAL A 273 4.39 -13.61 -1.19
C VAL A 273 4.95 -14.35 -2.42
N ALA A 274 5.60 -15.49 -2.21
CA ALA A 274 6.19 -16.27 -3.30
C ALA A 274 5.12 -16.76 -4.30
N SER A 275 4.01 -17.32 -3.80
CA SER A 275 2.89 -17.78 -4.65
C SER A 275 2.28 -16.64 -5.47
N GLY A 276 2.06 -15.47 -4.84
CA GLY A 276 1.49 -14.32 -5.55
C GLY A 276 2.42 -13.71 -6.61
N ARG A 277 3.72 -13.94 -6.54
CA ARG A 277 4.69 -13.53 -7.57
C ARG A 277 4.64 -14.45 -8.78
N LEU A 278 4.57 -15.75 -8.56
CA LEU A 278 4.45 -16.75 -9.65
C LEU A 278 3.20 -16.51 -10.50
N GLU A 279 2.05 -16.21 -9.88
CA GLU A 279 0.81 -15.89 -10.59
C GLU A 279 0.91 -14.58 -11.41
N GLN A 280 1.72 -13.63 -11.00
CA GLN A 280 1.93 -12.38 -11.74
C GLN A 280 2.86 -12.57 -12.96
N GLU A 281 3.82 -13.47 -12.89
CA GLU A 281 4.70 -13.81 -14.01
C GLU A 281 3.98 -14.58 -15.11
N GLU A 282 3.00 -15.42 -14.76
CA GLU A 282 2.15 -16.12 -15.73
C GLU A 282 1.10 -15.22 -16.41
N ALA A 283 0.76 -14.07 -15.80
CA ALA A 283 -0.28 -13.16 -16.28
C ALA A 283 0.21 -12.07 -17.25
N VAL A 284 1.48 -12.06 -17.63
CA VAL A 284 2.05 -11.02 -18.51
C VAL A 284 2.12 -11.51 -19.95
N GLU A 285 1.09 -11.18 -20.74
CA GLU A 285 1.23 -10.72 -22.13
C GLU A 285 -0.07 -10.12 -22.67
N ILE A 286 -0.41 -8.89 -22.30
CA ILE A 286 -1.28 -8.04 -23.13
C ILE A 286 -0.68 -6.64 -23.16
N ASP A 287 0.00 -6.34 -24.26
CA ASP A 287 0.63 -5.05 -24.53
C ASP A 287 -0.42 -3.97 -24.84
N PHE A 288 -0.60 -3.00 -23.93
CA PHE A 288 -1.32 -1.77 -24.19
C PHE A 288 -0.42 -0.56 -23.93
N LYS A 289 0.18 -0.03 -24.97
CA LYS A 289 0.84 1.28 -24.93
C LYS A 289 -0.20 2.38 -24.78
N VAL A 290 -0.29 2.96 -23.58
CA VAL A 290 -0.96 4.25 -23.34
C VAL A 290 0.12 5.33 -23.24
N MET A 291 0.27 6.14 -24.29
CA MET A 291 1.08 7.36 -24.21
C MET A 291 0.30 8.41 -23.41
N VAL A 292 0.85 8.87 -22.31
CA VAL A 292 0.32 9.97 -21.50
C VAL A 292 1.31 11.12 -21.55
N GLU A 293 0.97 12.21 -22.25
CA GLU A 293 1.67 13.48 -22.12
C GLU A 293 1.27 14.17 -20.81
N GLU A 294 2.25 14.57 -20.02
CA GLU A 294 2.07 15.31 -18.78
C GLU A 294 1.79 16.78 -19.06
N ASP A 295 0.72 17.33 -18.50
CA ASP A 295 0.41 18.75 -18.48
C ASP A 295 0.58 19.29 -17.05
N GLU A 296 1.61 20.10 -16.86
CA GLU A 296 1.99 20.75 -15.61
C GLU A 296 1.00 21.85 -15.22
N ARG A 297 -0.22 21.56 -14.78
CA ARG A 297 -1.06 22.55 -14.06
C ARG A 297 -2.26 21.88 -13.39
N ASN A 298 -2.16 21.65 -12.14
CA ASN A 298 -3.12 21.51 -11.03
C ASN A 298 -2.81 20.30 -10.15
N HIS A 299 -1.84 20.50 -9.27
CA HIS A 299 -1.70 19.71 -8.06
C HIS A 299 -2.37 20.47 -6.93
N ASP A 300 -3.53 20.00 -6.50
CA ASP A 300 -3.96 20.16 -5.12
C ASP A 300 -4.57 18.83 -4.66
N GLU A 301 -3.89 18.28 -3.65
CA GLU A 301 -4.35 17.30 -2.67
C GLU A 301 -4.68 15.88 -3.15
N HIS A 302 -3.71 14.98 -3.07
CA HIS A 302 -3.76 13.76 -2.26
C HIS A 302 -2.48 12.97 -2.41
N GLU A 303 -1.77 12.95 -1.33
CA GLU A 303 -0.53 12.28 -1.07
C GLU A 303 -0.64 10.79 -0.94
N ASP A 304 0.56 10.21 -1.07
CA ASP A 304 0.96 8.85 -0.76
C ASP A 304 0.53 7.79 -1.77
N ASP A 305 1.26 7.79 -2.85
CA ASP A 305 1.86 6.67 -3.57
C ASP A 305 2.32 7.17 -4.95
N ASN A 306 3.33 8.04 -4.96
CA ASN A 306 4.12 8.22 -6.16
C ASN A 306 5.09 7.02 -6.26
N ASP A 307 4.52 5.89 -6.66
CA ASP A 307 5.27 4.82 -7.28
C ASP A 307 5.78 5.39 -8.62
N GLY A 308 7.02 5.83 -8.60
CA GLY A 308 7.71 6.40 -9.77
C GLY A 308 7.83 5.35 -10.88
N ARG A 309 6.76 5.15 -11.63
CA ARG A 309 6.77 4.36 -12.87
C ARG A 309 7.17 5.24 -14.05
N GLY A 310 8.41 5.73 -14.03
CA GLY A 310 9.20 5.83 -15.25
C GLY A 310 9.45 4.41 -15.76
N VAL A 311 9.74 4.23 -17.04
CA VAL A 311 10.13 2.94 -17.61
C VAL A 311 11.43 2.49 -16.91
N LEU A 312 11.30 1.96 -15.70
CA LEU A 312 12.34 1.25 -14.99
C LEU A 312 12.49 -0.09 -15.70
N GLY A 313 13.72 -0.41 -16.08
CA GLY A 313 14.11 -1.82 -16.21
C GLY A 313 13.67 -2.57 -14.95
N THR A 314 13.51 -3.86 -15.01
CA THR A 314 13.09 -4.69 -13.88
C THR A 314 13.93 -4.34 -12.64
N VAL A 315 13.34 -3.62 -11.67
CA VAL A 315 13.98 -3.33 -10.38
C VAL A 315 14.01 -4.62 -9.58
N ARG A 316 15.16 -4.96 -9.01
CA ARG A 316 15.29 -6.14 -8.13
C ARG A 316 14.35 -6.07 -6.96
N ASP A 317 13.89 -7.22 -6.52
CA ASP A 317 13.19 -7.32 -5.25
C ASP A 317 14.09 -6.88 -4.09
N ALA A 318 13.49 -6.28 -3.08
CA ALA A 318 14.25 -5.81 -1.93
C ALA A 318 13.50 -6.03 -0.62
N VAL A 319 14.27 -6.18 0.45
CA VAL A 319 13.78 -6.26 1.82
C VAL A 319 14.48 -5.23 2.70
N ALA A 320 13.74 -4.68 3.67
CA ALA A 320 14.27 -3.81 4.72
C ALA A 320 14.39 -4.58 6.03
N LEU A 321 15.54 -4.48 6.70
CA LEU A 321 15.76 -4.99 8.03
C LEU A 321 15.91 -3.83 9.00
N ASP A 322 15.08 -3.82 10.06
CA ASP A 322 15.12 -2.79 11.10
C ASP A 322 14.60 -3.31 12.44
N GLY A 323 15.04 -2.67 13.52
CA GLY A 323 14.70 -3.02 14.89
C GLY A 323 13.67 -2.09 15.51
N LYS A 324 12.68 -2.67 16.23
CA LYS A 324 11.66 -1.92 16.96
C LYS A 324 11.60 -2.30 18.42
N THR A 325 11.77 -1.31 19.31
CA THR A 325 11.55 -1.49 20.75
C THR A 325 10.07 -1.29 21.09
N LEU A 326 9.46 -2.27 21.73
CA LEU A 326 8.09 -2.16 22.26
C LEU A 326 8.10 -1.32 23.54
N ARG A 327 7.75 -0.04 23.45
CA ARG A 327 7.90 0.92 24.56
C ARG A 327 7.01 0.58 25.76
N GLY A 328 5.82 0.04 25.52
CA GLY A 328 4.85 -0.38 26.54
C GLY A 328 5.21 -1.71 27.22
N ALA A 329 5.99 -2.56 26.58
CA ALA A 329 6.34 -3.90 27.03
C ALA A 329 7.64 -3.86 27.86
N ARG A 330 7.52 -3.63 29.17
CA ARG A 330 8.63 -3.76 30.11
C ARG A 330 8.52 -5.11 30.79
N LEU A 331 9.49 -5.99 30.53
CA LEU A 331 9.65 -7.26 31.23
C LEU A 331 10.11 -7.03 32.67
N ASP A 332 10.09 -8.09 33.47
CA ASP A 332 10.69 -8.06 34.80
C ASP A 332 12.15 -7.59 34.70
N GLU A 333 12.62 -6.83 35.69
CA GLU A 333 13.93 -6.16 35.73
C GLU A 333 14.04 -4.90 34.81
N GLY A 334 12.92 -4.39 34.25
CA GLY A 334 12.91 -3.15 33.46
C GLY A 334 13.40 -3.31 32.02
N ARG A 335 13.69 -4.53 31.57
CA ARG A 335 14.05 -4.85 30.18
C ARG A 335 12.87 -4.57 29.25
N LYS A 336 13.14 -4.08 28.06
CA LYS A 336 12.14 -3.87 27.00
C LYS A 336 12.24 -5.01 26.00
N VAL A 337 11.11 -5.39 25.44
CA VAL A 337 11.09 -6.29 24.27
C VAL A 337 11.58 -5.51 23.08
N HIS A 338 12.58 -6.04 22.39
CA HIS A 338 13.13 -5.48 21.17
C HIS A 338 13.04 -6.49 20.04
N LEU A 339 12.37 -6.13 18.96
CA LEU A 339 12.11 -7.01 17.84
C LEU A 339 12.85 -6.50 16.62
N VAL A 340 13.59 -7.38 15.95
CA VAL A 340 14.16 -7.12 14.61
C VAL A 340 13.26 -7.77 13.58
N SER A 341 12.91 -7.03 12.54
CA SER A 341 11.96 -7.47 11.51
C SER A 341 12.55 -7.30 10.12
N VAL A 342 12.14 -8.18 9.21
CA VAL A 342 12.42 -8.12 7.77
C VAL A 342 11.12 -7.90 7.03
N MET A 343 11.05 -6.85 6.22
CA MET A 343 9.86 -6.45 5.48
C MET A 343 10.16 -6.30 3.98
N THR A 344 9.30 -6.83 3.12
CA THR A 344 9.43 -6.62 1.67
C THR A 344 9.17 -5.16 1.29
N HIS A 345 9.96 -4.59 0.38
CA HIS A 345 9.74 -3.22 -0.11
C HIS A 345 8.44 -3.11 -0.90
N LYS A 346 8.20 -4.04 -1.81
CA LYS A 346 7.07 -4.05 -2.74
C LYS A 346 5.74 -4.19 -2.03
N GLU A 347 5.50 -5.30 -1.34
CA GLU A 347 4.24 -5.59 -0.66
C GLU A 347 4.15 -4.88 0.69
N GLY A 348 5.28 -4.61 1.35
CA GLY A 348 5.36 -4.03 2.69
C GLY A 348 4.90 -4.99 3.78
N VAL A 349 5.10 -6.28 3.60
CA VAL A 349 4.73 -7.31 4.56
C VAL A 349 5.94 -7.82 5.32
N THR A 350 5.76 -8.15 6.59
CA THR A 350 6.82 -8.68 7.45
C THR A 350 6.96 -10.17 7.20
N ILE A 351 8.12 -10.60 6.68
CA ILE A 351 8.41 -12.00 6.32
C ILE A 351 9.32 -12.71 7.33
N ALA A 352 9.97 -11.96 8.23
CA ALA A 352 10.70 -12.52 9.37
C ALA A 352 10.66 -11.53 10.54
N GLN A 353 10.66 -12.07 11.77
CA GLN A 353 10.78 -11.31 13.01
C GLN A 353 11.44 -12.19 14.07
N ALA A 354 12.29 -11.58 14.88
CA ALA A 354 12.87 -12.24 16.04
C ALA A 354 12.97 -11.28 17.22
N ASN A 355 12.85 -11.82 18.43
CA ASN A 355 13.12 -11.08 19.65
C ASN A 355 14.64 -11.08 19.91
N VAL A 356 15.18 -9.88 20.17
CA VAL A 356 16.60 -9.69 20.49
C VAL A 356 16.74 -9.50 21.99
N ASP A 357 17.44 -10.40 22.64
CA ASP A 357 17.75 -10.25 24.09
C ASP A 357 18.61 -8.98 24.28
N THR A 358 18.43 -8.32 25.43
CA THR A 358 19.22 -7.14 25.82
C THR A 358 20.73 -7.35 25.87
N LYS A 359 21.18 -8.59 25.99
CA LYS A 359 22.60 -8.98 25.96
C LYS A 359 23.12 -9.23 24.56
N THR A 360 22.23 -9.40 23.58
CA THR A 360 22.54 -9.67 22.17
C THR A 360 22.10 -8.45 21.39
N ASN A 361 23.02 -7.75 20.75
CA ASN A 361 22.63 -6.64 19.90
C ASN A 361 22.05 -7.16 18.58
N GLU A 362 21.38 -6.31 17.82
CA GLU A 362 20.75 -6.65 16.54
C GLU A 362 21.73 -7.29 15.52
N ILE A 363 23.02 -6.99 15.64
CA ILE A 363 24.08 -7.52 14.79
C ILE A 363 24.12 -9.04 14.82
N THR A 364 24.00 -9.66 16.00
CA THR A 364 24.05 -11.12 16.12
C THR A 364 22.78 -11.84 15.67
N ALA A 365 21.65 -11.12 15.61
CA ALA A 365 20.38 -11.66 15.13
C ALA A 365 20.26 -11.64 13.59
N PHE A 366 21.12 -10.91 12.90
CA PHE A 366 21.03 -10.67 11.45
C PHE A 366 21.03 -11.97 10.63
N ALA A 367 22.09 -12.76 10.71
CA ALA A 367 22.19 -14.00 9.94
C ALA A 367 21.13 -15.04 10.32
N PRO A 368 20.88 -15.36 11.62
CA PRO A 368 19.83 -16.28 12.01
C PRO A 368 18.42 -15.88 11.54
N LEU A 369 18.13 -14.56 11.50
CA LEU A 369 16.83 -14.05 11.04
C LEU A 369 16.61 -14.26 9.54
N LEU A 370 17.69 -14.17 8.76
CA LEU A 370 17.65 -14.29 7.31
C LEU A 370 17.90 -15.73 6.80
N GLU A 371 18.34 -16.63 7.69
CA GLU A 371 18.78 -17.99 7.31
C GLU A 371 17.70 -18.76 6.54
N GLY A 372 16.45 -18.72 6.99
CA GLY A 372 15.33 -19.45 6.40
C GLY A 372 14.70 -18.78 5.17
N LEU A 373 15.16 -17.59 4.75
CA LEU A 373 14.59 -16.85 3.63
C LEU A 373 15.35 -17.15 2.34
N ASP A 374 14.60 -17.30 1.24
CA ASP A 374 15.18 -17.25 -0.11
C ASP A 374 15.37 -15.78 -0.49
N LEU A 375 16.64 -15.37 -0.64
CA LEU A 375 17.03 -13.99 -0.92
C LEU A 375 17.90 -13.89 -2.20
N ALA A 376 17.96 -14.95 -3.01
CA ALA A 376 18.73 -14.94 -4.24
C ALA A 376 18.33 -13.73 -5.11
N ASP A 377 19.32 -12.97 -5.62
CA ASP A 377 19.14 -11.73 -6.40
C ASP A 377 18.26 -10.64 -5.73
N THR A 378 18.10 -10.70 -4.40
CA THR A 378 17.32 -9.75 -3.60
C THR A 378 18.23 -8.73 -2.90
N VAL A 379 17.85 -7.45 -2.90
CA VAL A 379 18.62 -6.40 -2.21
C VAL A 379 18.17 -6.30 -0.75
N VAL A 380 19.10 -6.56 0.17
CA VAL A 380 18.86 -6.37 1.62
C VAL A 380 19.32 -4.97 2.01
N THR A 381 18.37 -4.14 2.44
CA THR A 381 18.65 -2.80 2.94
C THR A 381 18.63 -2.80 4.46
N ALA A 382 19.61 -2.15 5.08
CA ALA A 382 19.69 -2.06 6.53
C ALA A 382 20.42 -0.79 6.99
N ASP A 383 20.14 -0.39 8.22
CA ASP A 383 20.79 0.75 8.86
C ASP A 383 22.30 0.56 9.00
N ALA A 384 22.99 1.68 9.22
CA ALA A 384 24.46 1.71 9.38
C ALA A 384 25.00 0.74 10.42
N MET A 385 24.25 0.43 11.48
CA MET A 385 24.63 -0.55 12.49
C MET A 385 24.91 -1.93 11.88
N HIS A 386 24.19 -2.29 10.81
CA HIS A 386 24.34 -3.56 10.09
C HIS A 386 25.42 -3.53 9.01
N THR A 387 26.14 -2.42 8.85
CA THR A 387 27.31 -2.33 7.94
C THR A 387 28.49 -3.07 8.58
N GLN A 388 28.39 -4.40 8.59
CA GLN A 388 29.37 -5.33 9.14
C GLN A 388 29.91 -6.22 8.01
N ARG A 389 31.21 -6.58 8.08
CA ARG A 389 31.83 -7.42 7.04
C ARG A 389 31.21 -8.82 6.98
N GLU A 390 30.88 -9.37 8.13
CA GLU A 390 30.23 -10.68 8.24
C GLU A 390 28.84 -10.67 7.61
N HIS A 391 28.06 -9.59 7.79
CA HIS A 391 26.73 -9.46 7.16
C HIS A 391 26.86 -9.38 5.63
N ALA A 392 27.77 -8.55 5.12
CA ALA A 392 28.02 -8.45 3.68
C ALA A 392 28.46 -9.80 3.09
N ARG A 393 29.36 -10.51 3.77
CA ARG A 393 29.83 -11.83 3.35
C ARG A 393 28.69 -12.86 3.36
N PHE A 394 27.92 -12.94 4.44
CA PHE A 394 26.78 -13.83 4.56
C PHE A 394 25.76 -13.61 3.43
N LEU A 395 25.40 -12.36 3.13
CA LEU A 395 24.45 -12.06 2.06
C LEU A 395 24.98 -12.50 0.70
N VAL A 396 26.22 -12.11 0.36
CA VAL A 396 26.76 -12.37 -0.98
C VAL A 396 27.18 -13.82 -1.15
N GLU A 397 27.92 -14.39 -0.19
CA GLU A 397 28.53 -15.71 -0.36
C GLU A 397 27.61 -16.86 0.01
N GLU A 398 26.70 -16.68 0.99
CA GLU A 398 25.83 -17.77 1.47
C GLU A 398 24.39 -17.66 0.95
N LYS A 399 23.87 -16.41 0.77
CA LYS A 399 22.49 -16.19 0.33
C LYS A 399 22.37 -15.85 -1.16
N GLY A 400 23.46 -15.53 -1.86
CA GLY A 400 23.40 -15.04 -3.25
C GLY A 400 22.60 -13.75 -3.37
N ALA A 401 22.54 -12.97 -2.31
CA ALA A 401 21.80 -11.73 -2.17
C ALA A 401 22.72 -10.52 -2.34
N HIS A 402 22.13 -9.36 -2.56
CA HIS A 402 22.81 -8.07 -2.60
C HIS A 402 22.57 -7.29 -1.32
N TYR A 403 23.47 -6.34 -1.02
CA TYR A 403 23.27 -5.44 0.10
C TYR A 403 23.28 -3.97 -0.31
N LEU A 404 22.56 -3.14 0.43
CA LEU A 404 22.66 -1.68 0.39
C LEU A 404 22.62 -1.17 1.84
N PHE A 405 23.80 -0.86 2.38
CA PHE A 405 23.99 -0.51 3.78
C PHE A 405 24.35 0.96 3.97
N GLY A 406 23.73 1.60 4.96
CA GLY A 406 24.05 2.95 5.37
C GLY A 406 25.48 3.06 5.93
N LEU A 407 26.15 4.17 5.70
CA LEU A 407 27.49 4.46 6.23
C LEU A 407 27.40 5.58 7.26
N LYS A 408 27.91 5.31 8.46
CA LYS A 408 28.04 6.28 9.57
C LYS A 408 29.37 6.04 10.31
N ASP A 409 29.49 6.60 11.48
CA ASP A 409 30.71 6.59 12.33
C ASP A 409 31.20 5.18 12.73
N ASN A 410 30.37 4.16 12.63
CA ASN A 410 30.76 2.76 12.87
C ASN A 410 31.73 2.21 11.79
N GLN A 411 31.75 2.83 10.60
CA GLN A 411 32.63 2.49 9.49
C GLN A 411 33.36 3.75 8.95
N PRO A 412 34.21 4.41 9.76
CA PRO A 412 34.73 5.73 9.44
C PRO A 412 35.60 5.74 8.17
N SER A 413 36.33 4.66 7.90
CA SER A 413 37.17 4.54 6.69
C SER A 413 36.32 4.44 5.42
N LEU A 414 35.19 3.68 5.47
CA LEU A 414 34.26 3.60 4.35
C LEU A 414 33.53 4.92 4.14
N ALA A 415 33.04 5.55 5.20
CA ALA A 415 32.34 6.82 5.14
C ALA A 415 33.23 7.94 4.58
N ALA A 416 34.51 8.03 5.03
CA ALA A 416 35.47 9.00 4.52
C ALA A 416 35.82 8.74 3.05
N ALA A 417 35.95 7.46 2.64
CA ALA A 417 36.20 7.11 1.25
C ALA A 417 35.03 7.46 0.35
N ALA A 418 33.77 7.18 0.79
CA ALA A 418 32.56 7.54 0.09
C ALA A 418 32.44 9.05 -0.07
N ALA A 419 32.57 9.81 1.02
CA ALA A 419 32.51 11.27 1.00
C ALA A 419 33.54 11.88 0.03
N ARG A 420 34.77 11.37 0.03
CA ARG A 420 35.83 11.85 -0.87
C ARG A 420 35.54 11.49 -2.33
N LEU A 421 35.08 10.27 -2.61
CA LEU A 421 34.86 9.81 -3.99
C LEU A 421 33.66 10.49 -4.64
N LEU A 422 32.68 10.90 -3.82
CA LEU A 422 31.43 11.50 -4.25
C LEU A 422 31.40 13.05 -4.17
N SER A 423 32.40 13.68 -3.54
CA SER A 423 32.46 15.14 -3.33
C SER A 423 32.37 15.99 -4.60
N GLU A 424 32.88 15.47 -5.73
CA GLU A 424 32.90 16.16 -7.02
C GLU A 424 32.03 15.48 -8.09
N ARG A 425 31.16 14.52 -7.66
CA ARG A 425 30.31 13.77 -8.59
C ARG A 425 29.07 14.54 -8.93
N GLN A 426 28.67 14.47 -10.21
CA GLN A 426 27.37 14.98 -10.66
C GLN A 426 26.23 14.20 -10.01
N VAL A 427 25.15 14.92 -9.73
CA VAL A 427 23.86 14.32 -9.44
C VAL A 427 23.39 13.59 -10.70
N VAL A 428 23.05 12.32 -10.56
CA VAL A 428 22.66 11.44 -11.67
C VAL A 428 21.19 11.03 -11.62
N TYR A 429 20.53 11.28 -10.50
CA TYR A 429 19.09 11.06 -10.33
C TYR A 429 18.53 12.06 -9.33
N GLU A 430 17.37 12.61 -9.63
CA GLU A 430 16.63 13.55 -8.78
C GLU A 430 15.19 13.07 -8.58
N SER A 431 14.65 13.29 -7.39
CA SER A 431 13.25 13.05 -7.10
C SER A 431 12.69 14.15 -6.21
N HIS A 432 11.43 14.50 -6.45
CA HIS A 432 10.71 15.54 -5.73
C HIS A 432 9.44 14.94 -5.15
N ASP A 433 9.24 15.12 -3.85
CA ASP A 433 8.03 14.72 -3.15
C ASP A 433 7.39 15.95 -2.50
N ARG A 434 6.08 16.00 -2.53
CA ARG A 434 5.30 17.03 -1.84
C ARG A 434 4.24 16.37 -0.99
N GLY A 435 4.29 16.59 0.32
CA GLY A 435 3.37 15.93 1.21
C GLY A 435 3.50 16.34 2.67
N HIS A 436 2.45 16.11 3.47
CA HIS A 436 2.41 16.41 4.91
C HIS A 436 2.81 17.85 5.26
N GLY A 437 2.46 18.82 4.39
CA GLY A 437 2.76 20.22 4.61
C GLY A 437 4.21 20.62 4.30
N ARG A 438 4.98 19.78 3.60
CA ARG A 438 6.39 20.04 3.26
C ARG A 438 6.73 19.55 1.86
N THR A 439 7.84 20.07 1.32
CA THR A 439 8.49 19.59 0.12
C THR A 439 9.76 18.83 0.48
N GLU A 440 10.11 17.82 -0.28
CA GLU A 440 11.33 17.05 -0.10
C GLU A 440 11.99 16.79 -1.46
N HIS A 441 13.23 17.24 -1.62
CA HIS A 441 14.04 17.05 -2.80
C HIS A 441 15.18 16.10 -2.46
N ARG A 442 15.41 15.10 -3.29
CA ARG A 442 16.52 14.15 -3.14
C ARG A 442 17.36 14.14 -4.39
N TYR A 443 18.66 14.24 -4.18
CA TYR A 443 19.69 14.23 -5.21
C TYR A 443 20.59 13.03 -4.95
N VAL A 444 20.70 12.14 -5.92
CA VAL A 444 21.47 10.90 -5.80
C VAL A 444 22.71 10.98 -6.69
N SER A 445 23.85 10.68 -6.11
CA SER A 445 25.12 10.49 -6.84
C SER A 445 25.68 9.11 -6.54
N VAL A 446 26.26 8.47 -7.54
CA VAL A 446 26.87 7.15 -7.43
C VAL A 446 28.31 7.15 -7.93
N ALA A 447 29.13 6.29 -7.37
CA ALA A 447 30.52 6.14 -7.80
C ALA A 447 31.00 4.69 -7.66
N SER A 448 31.49 4.11 -8.75
CA SER A 448 32.21 2.82 -8.71
C SER A 448 33.41 2.91 -7.80
N ILE A 449 33.65 1.89 -6.98
CA ILE A 449 34.83 1.79 -6.09
C ILE A 449 35.99 1.22 -6.88
N PRO A 450 37.11 1.96 -7.08
CA PRO A 450 38.27 1.44 -7.76
C PRO A 450 38.85 0.21 -7.06
N LYS A 451 39.25 -0.84 -7.79
CA LYS A 451 39.76 -2.11 -7.23
C LYS A 451 40.84 -1.92 -6.17
N ALA A 452 41.79 -0.97 -6.39
CA ALA A 452 42.83 -0.67 -5.42
C ALA A 452 42.26 -0.13 -4.09
N LEU A 453 41.21 0.68 -4.17
CA LEU A 453 40.52 1.21 -2.99
C LEU A 453 39.68 0.12 -2.30
N ALA A 454 38.95 -0.70 -3.05
CA ALA A 454 38.20 -1.83 -2.52
C ALA A 454 39.10 -2.79 -1.73
N ASN A 455 40.25 -3.15 -2.30
CA ASN A 455 41.24 -3.98 -1.62
C ASN A 455 41.79 -3.33 -0.32
N LYS A 456 42.01 -2.02 -0.34
CA LYS A 456 42.48 -1.27 0.83
C LYS A 456 41.42 -1.21 1.95
N LEU A 457 40.16 -1.01 1.59
CA LEU A 457 39.06 -0.95 2.52
C LEU A 457 38.68 -2.34 3.06
N GLY A 458 38.84 -3.39 2.25
CA GLY A 458 38.62 -4.79 2.61
C GLY A 458 37.17 -5.09 3.02
N PHE A 459 36.20 -4.30 2.54
CA PHE A 459 34.79 -4.58 2.76
C PHE A 459 34.29 -5.55 1.69
N PRO A 460 33.64 -6.68 2.08
CA PRO A 460 33.32 -7.76 1.15
C PRO A 460 32.48 -7.28 -0.04
N SER A 461 32.92 -7.61 -1.24
CA SER A 461 32.22 -7.35 -2.52
C SER A 461 31.83 -5.89 -2.79
N ALA A 462 32.29 -4.92 -2.00
CA ALA A 462 31.93 -3.52 -2.19
C ALA A 462 32.31 -3.02 -3.58
N ALA A 463 31.31 -2.66 -4.39
CA ALA A 463 31.46 -2.24 -5.78
C ALA A 463 31.12 -0.78 -6.02
N GLN A 464 30.18 -0.22 -5.25
CA GLN A 464 29.67 1.13 -5.49
C GLN A 464 29.43 1.88 -4.17
N PHE A 465 29.78 3.18 -4.13
CA PHE A 465 29.31 4.13 -3.13
C PHE A 465 28.18 4.99 -3.67
N VAL A 466 27.26 5.35 -2.78
CA VAL A 466 26.10 6.19 -3.07
C VAL A 466 26.03 7.34 -2.09
N SER A 467 25.70 8.55 -2.54
CA SER A 467 25.27 9.64 -1.69
C SER A 467 23.85 10.06 -2.04
N VAL A 468 23.08 10.32 -1.01
CA VAL A 468 21.74 10.92 -1.13
C VAL A 468 21.76 12.22 -0.34
N TYR A 469 21.71 13.33 -1.06
CA TYR A 469 21.50 14.65 -0.49
C TYR A 469 20.01 14.96 -0.50
N ARG A 470 19.46 15.27 0.66
CA ARG A 470 18.05 15.48 0.87
C ARG A 470 17.83 16.87 1.44
N GLU A 471 17.03 17.66 0.74
CA GLU A 471 16.52 18.96 1.18
C GLU A 471 15.07 18.81 1.62
N ARG A 472 14.71 19.45 2.72
CA ARG A 472 13.34 19.56 3.18
C ARG A 472 12.98 21.03 3.31
N GLY A 473 11.82 21.40 2.79
CA GLY A 473 11.27 22.74 2.84
C GLY A 473 9.78 22.75 3.19
N ASP A 474 9.28 23.94 3.46
CA ASP A 474 7.84 24.17 3.59
C ASP A 474 7.14 24.13 2.21
N LEU A 475 5.80 24.26 2.18
CA LEU A 475 5.04 24.32 0.92
C LEU A 475 5.31 25.59 0.09
N GLY A 476 6.05 26.56 0.62
CA GLY A 476 6.53 27.75 -0.06
C GLY A 476 7.97 27.60 -0.57
N ASP A 477 8.52 26.37 -0.56
CA ASP A 477 9.88 26.01 -0.97
C ASP A 477 10.98 26.74 -0.17
N HIS A 478 10.68 27.19 1.06
CA HIS A 478 11.72 27.67 1.98
C HIS A 478 12.40 26.47 2.61
N MET A 479 13.70 26.31 2.35
CA MET A 479 14.50 25.22 2.91
C MET A 479 14.55 25.29 4.44
N GLU A 480 14.14 24.21 5.11
CA GLU A 480 14.15 24.07 6.57
C GLU A 480 15.33 23.25 7.07
N SER A 481 15.72 22.23 6.32
CA SER A 481 16.85 21.37 6.67
C SER A 481 17.40 20.64 5.46
N ASP A 482 18.66 20.26 5.55
CA ASP A 482 19.33 19.40 4.58
C ASP A 482 20.15 18.30 5.28
N GLU A 483 20.35 17.19 4.59
CA GLU A 483 21.10 16.05 5.10
C GLU A 483 21.74 15.27 3.97
N THR A 484 23.02 14.90 4.14
CA THR A 484 23.71 13.96 3.22
C THR A 484 23.90 12.62 3.90
N SER A 485 23.42 11.56 3.28
CA SER A 485 23.59 10.18 3.71
C SER A 485 24.43 9.41 2.69
N TYR A 486 25.33 8.54 3.17
CA TYR A 486 26.19 7.70 2.35
C TYR A 486 25.82 6.23 2.52
N TYR A 487 25.98 5.46 1.42
CA TYR A 487 25.70 4.04 1.41
C TYR A 487 26.81 3.30 0.64
N VAL A 488 26.91 1.98 0.90
CA VAL A 488 27.77 1.05 0.18
C VAL A 488 26.94 -0.15 -0.28
N THR A 489 27.21 -0.62 -1.50
CA THR A 489 26.56 -1.81 -2.08
C THR A 489 27.59 -2.65 -2.85
N ASP A 490 27.29 -3.94 -3.00
CA ASP A 490 28.02 -4.88 -3.85
C ASP A 490 27.59 -4.79 -5.32
N LEU A 491 26.43 -4.21 -5.61
CA LEU A 491 25.98 -3.97 -6.98
C LEU A 491 26.89 -2.95 -7.66
N SER A 492 27.43 -3.32 -8.82
CA SER A 492 28.19 -2.40 -9.66
C SER A 492 27.28 -1.40 -10.39
N THR A 493 27.86 -0.35 -10.95
CA THR A 493 27.10 0.63 -11.76
C THR A 493 26.52 0.05 -13.05
N ASP A 494 27.02 -1.10 -13.49
CA ASP A 494 26.51 -1.82 -14.67
C ASP A 494 25.34 -2.75 -14.31
N GLU A 495 25.27 -3.21 -13.04
CA GLU A 495 24.22 -4.09 -12.52
C GLU A 495 23.03 -3.32 -11.98
N ALA A 496 23.26 -2.18 -11.31
CA ALA A 496 22.21 -1.32 -10.78
C ALA A 496 22.51 0.16 -11.06
N GLY A 497 21.66 0.79 -11.83
CA GLY A 497 21.72 2.21 -12.11
C GLY A 497 21.31 3.08 -10.91
N PRO A 498 21.54 4.40 -10.99
CA PRO A 498 21.25 5.33 -9.89
C PRO A 498 19.76 5.38 -9.52
N GLU A 499 18.88 5.14 -10.46
CA GLU A 499 17.43 5.12 -10.26
C GLU A 499 16.99 3.92 -9.41
N GLU A 500 17.49 2.71 -9.72
CA GLU A 500 17.24 1.50 -8.93
C GLU A 500 17.81 1.65 -7.51
N ILE A 501 19.02 2.17 -7.38
CA ILE A 501 19.65 2.44 -6.07
C ILE A 501 18.82 3.46 -5.27
N ALA A 502 18.36 4.55 -5.91
CA ALA A 502 17.50 5.54 -5.27
C ALA A 502 16.19 4.92 -4.78
N HIS A 503 15.59 4.04 -5.59
CA HIS A 503 14.40 3.29 -5.22
C HIS A 503 14.64 2.43 -3.96
N HIS A 504 15.74 1.69 -3.90
CA HIS A 504 16.05 0.86 -2.73
C HIS A 504 16.37 1.67 -1.48
N VAL A 505 17.10 2.78 -1.59
CA VAL A 505 17.34 3.70 -0.45
C VAL A 505 16.02 4.24 0.10
N ARG A 506 15.11 4.66 -0.79
CA ARG A 506 13.78 5.12 -0.38
C ARG A 506 12.94 4.00 0.23
N GLY A 507 13.00 2.82 -0.39
CA GLY A 507 12.28 1.63 0.04
C GLY A 507 12.64 1.17 1.45
N HIS A 508 13.87 1.39 1.91
CA HIS A 508 14.28 1.09 3.29
C HIS A 508 13.40 1.79 4.33
N TRP A 509 13.05 3.07 4.12
CA TRP A 509 12.20 3.82 5.03
C TRP A 509 10.74 3.34 5.07
N SER A 510 10.37 2.46 4.13
CA SER A 510 9.03 1.89 4.12
C SER A 510 8.75 1.02 5.35
N ILE A 511 9.75 0.38 5.98
CA ILE A 511 9.56 -0.42 7.19
C ILE A 511 9.08 0.45 8.37
N GLU A 512 9.62 1.67 8.50
CA GLU A 512 9.20 2.61 9.53
C GLU A 512 7.74 3.05 9.28
N ASN A 513 7.41 3.46 8.06
CA ASN A 513 6.08 3.99 7.72
C ASN A 513 5.01 2.91 7.61
N ARG A 514 5.32 1.78 7.01
CA ARG A 514 4.36 0.72 6.68
C ARG A 514 4.23 -0.35 7.76
N SER A 515 5.21 -0.52 8.64
CA SER A 515 5.16 -1.47 9.77
C SER A 515 5.14 -0.73 11.11
N HIS A 516 6.20 -0.06 11.50
CA HIS A 516 6.37 0.50 12.84
C HIS A 516 5.33 1.57 13.16
N TYR A 517 5.14 2.55 12.28
CA TYR A 517 4.13 3.59 12.45
C TYR A 517 2.70 3.03 12.48
N VAL A 518 2.39 2.05 11.63
CA VAL A 518 1.06 1.41 11.64
C VAL A 518 0.80 0.69 12.96
N ARG A 519 1.79 -0.04 13.49
CA ARG A 519 1.69 -0.70 14.79
C ARG A 519 1.47 0.29 15.92
N ASP A 520 2.19 1.43 15.90
CA ASP A 520 2.08 2.44 16.94
C ASP A 520 0.81 3.27 16.86
N ARG A 521 0.37 3.65 15.65
CA ARG A 521 -0.77 4.55 15.46
C ARG A 521 -2.11 3.84 15.28
N THR A 522 -2.12 2.74 14.53
CA THR A 522 -3.37 2.02 14.24
C THR A 522 -3.69 0.99 15.32
N PHE A 523 -2.68 0.29 15.85
CA PHE A 523 -2.84 -0.71 16.90
C PHE A 523 -2.49 -0.21 18.30
N ASP A 524 -2.08 1.06 18.45
CA ASP A 524 -1.72 1.71 19.73
C ASP A 524 -0.68 0.89 20.53
N GLU A 525 0.30 0.29 19.82
CA GLU A 525 1.25 -0.66 20.41
C GLU A 525 2.12 -0.04 21.49
N ASP A 526 2.59 1.19 21.30
CA ASP A 526 3.43 1.90 22.28
C ASP A 526 2.72 2.13 23.62
N ARG A 527 1.38 2.17 23.64
CA ARG A 527 0.56 2.28 24.86
C ARG A 527 0.13 0.96 25.42
N SER A 528 0.43 -0.15 24.74
CA SER A 528 0.08 -1.51 25.23
C SER A 528 0.66 -1.77 26.62
N GLN A 529 -0.20 -2.22 27.53
CA GLN A 529 0.21 -2.60 28.88
C GLN A 529 0.47 -4.10 29.05
N VAL A 530 0.55 -4.84 27.95
CA VAL A 530 0.88 -6.25 27.96
C VAL A 530 2.39 -6.39 28.16
N ARG A 531 2.82 -6.97 29.31
CA ARG A 531 4.21 -6.92 29.76
C ARG A 531 4.79 -8.27 30.20
N VAL A 532 4.02 -9.36 30.14
CA VAL A 532 4.40 -10.62 30.80
C VAL A 532 4.52 -11.76 29.78
N GLY A 533 5.61 -12.51 29.90
CA GLY A 533 5.89 -13.72 29.12
C GLY A 533 5.97 -13.44 27.62
N GLY A 534 5.52 -14.38 26.80
CA GLY A 534 5.50 -14.26 25.33
C GLY A 534 4.44 -13.32 24.77
N ALA A 535 3.49 -12.83 25.61
CA ALA A 535 2.34 -12.06 25.10
C ALA A 535 2.69 -10.76 24.35
N PRO A 536 3.69 -9.93 24.75
CA PRO A 536 4.06 -8.74 23.99
C PRO A 536 4.49 -9.06 22.55
N GLN A 537 5.38 -10.04 22.40
CA GLN A 537 5.88 -10.49 21.11
C GLN A 537 4.76 -11.17 20.31
N ALA A 538 3.98 -12.06 20.90
CA ALA A 538 2.85 -12.71 20.24
C ALA A 538 1.83 -11.69 19.69
N LEU A 539 1.52 -10.62 20.43
CA LEU A 539 0.65 -9.54 19.92
C LEU A 539 1.31 -8.77 18.77
N ALA A 540 2.62 -8.56 18.80
CA ALA A 540 3.35 -7.94 17.70
C ALA A 540 3.26 -8.81 16.43
N THR A 541 3.44 -10.13 16.57
CA THR A 541 3.28 -11.10 15.48
C THR A 541 1.88 -11.09 14.89
N LEU A 542 0.84 -11.08 15.74
CA LEU A 542 -0.55 -11.01 15.30
C LEU A 542 -0.87 -9.70 14.55
N ARG A 543 -0.30 -8.57 15.00
CA ARG A 543 -0.43 -7.27 14.30
C ARG A 543 0.27 -7.30 12.95
N ASN A 544 1.50 -7.82 12.89
CA ASN A 544 2.22 -7.99 11.62
C ASN A 544 1.45 -8.90 10.66
N LEU A 545 0.88 -9.99 11.16
CA LEU A 545 0.03 -10.88 10.35
C LEU A 545 -1.20 -10.15 9.82
N ALA A 546 -1.91 -9.41 10.65
CA ALA A 546 -3.09 -8.65 10.22
C ALA A 546 -2.72 -7.57 9.18
N ILE A 547 -1.61 -6.85 9.37
CA ILE A 547 -1.10 -5.88 8.40
C ILE A 547 -0.75 -6.58 7.09
N SER A 548 -0.07 -7.72 7.15
CA SER A 548 0.36 -8.48 5.96
C SER A 548 -0.84 -9.03 5.18
N ILE A 549 -1.80 -9.64 5.86
CA ILE A 549 -3.06 -10.11 5.23
C ILE A 549 -3.75 -8.95 4.52
N LEU A 550 -3.98 -7.83 5.22
CA LEU A 550 -4.67 -6.68 4.63
C LEU A 550 -3.95 -6.13 3.40
N ARG A 551 -2.61 -6.12 3.39
CA ARG A 551 -1.83 -5.67 2.23
C ARG A 551 -1.86 -6.63 1.07
N LEU A 552 -1.69 -7.91 1.34
CA LEU A 552 -1.72 -8.96 0.32
C LEU A 552 -3.08 -9.00 -0.38
N VAL A 553 -4.18 -8.74 0.33
CA VAL A 553 -5.51 -8.60 -0.28
C VAL A 553 -5.77 -7.20 -0.88
N GLY A 554 -4.82 -6.26 -0.83
CA GLY A 554 -4.85 -5.00 -1.57
C GLY A 554 -5.15 -3.73 -0.77
N PHE A 555 -5.24 -3.78 0.57
CA PHE A 555 -5.40 -2.56 1.37
C PHE A 555 -4.09 -1.77 1.49
N THR A 556 -4.06 -0.54 1.04
CA THR A 556 -2.95 0.40 1.27
C THR A 556 -3.06 1.09 2.63
N ASN A 557 -4.28 1.41 3.07
CA ASN A 557 -4.57 2.01 4.38
C ASN A 557 -5.09 0.97 5.37
N ILE A 558 -4.23 0.57 6.31
CA ILE A 558 -4.52 -0.50 7.28
C ILE A 558 -5.69 -0.13 8.22
N ALA A 559 -5.75 1.10 8.73
CA ALA A 559 -6.87 1.53 9.58
C ALA A 559 -8.22 1.43 8.85
N SER A 560 -8.24 1.69 7.55
CA SER A 560 -9.41 1.50 6.71
C SER A 560 -9.75 0.03 6.52
N GLY A 561 -8.75 -0.82 6.31
CA GLY A 561 -8.91 -2.27 6.22
C GLY A 561 -9.52 -2.86 7.49
N LEU A 562 -9.00 -2.49 8.66
CA LEU A 562 -9.53 -2.95 9.95
C LEU A 562 -11.00 -2.53 10.14
N ARG A 563 -11.37 -1.29 9.80
CA ARG A 563 -12.77 -0.85 9.85
C ARG A 563 -13.67 -1.66 8.91
N TRP A 564 -13.17 -1.95 7.71
CA TRP A 564 -13.90 -2.76 6.73
C TRP A 564 -14.14 -4.18 7.25
N MET A 565 -13.14 -4.78 7.91
CA MET A 565 -13.25 -6.08 8.56
C MET A 565 -14.22 -6.07 9.75
N ALA A 566 -14.25 -4.98 10.53
CA ALA A 566 -15.09 -4.85 11.71
C ALA A 566 -16.59 -4.69 11.39
N TRP A 567 -16.93 -4.19 10.19
CA TRP A 567 -18.32 -3.94 9.81
C TRP A 567 -19.13 -5.20 9.49
N ASP A 568 -18.46 -6.31 9.22
CA ASP A 568 -19.12 -7.54 8.84
C ASP A 568 -18.35 -8.75 9.40
N HIS A 569 -19.05 -9.60 10.15
CA HIS A 569 -18.47 -10.80 10.74
C HIS A 569 -17.97 -11.80 9.68
N ASP A 570 -18.73 -11.95 8.58
CA ASP A 570 -18.40 -12.92 7.54
C ASP A 570 -17.13 -12.56 6.79
N ARG A 571 -16.84 -11.27 6.61
CA ARG A 571 -15.63 -10.82 5.92
C ARG A 571 -14.34 -11.31 6.57
N SER A 572 -14.28 -11.18 7.89
CA SER A 572 -13.11 -11.61 8.64
C SER A 572 -13.01 -13.14 8.73
N LEU A 573 -14.14 -13.85 8.68
CA LEU A 573 -14.15 -15.32 8.58
C LEU A 573 -13.73 -15.78 7.19
N GLN A 574 -14.27 -15.18 6.13
CA GLN A 574 -13.88 -15.49 4.73
C GLN A 574 -12.38 -15.30 4.50
N ILE A 575 -11.79 -14.26 5.08
CA ILE A 575 -10.33 -14.03 5.04
C ILE A 575 -9.55 -15.13 5.75
N LEU A 576 -10.12 -15.83 6.70
CA LEU A 576 -9.50 -16.99 7.34
C LEU A 576 -9.89 -18.33 6.69
N GLY A 577 -10.52 -18.30 5.50
CA GLY A 577 -10.97 -19.52 4.83
C GLY A 577 -12.10 -20.26 5.57
N LEU A 578 -12.81 -19.53 6.44
CA LEU A 578 -13.84 -20.06 7.35
C LEU A 578 -15.25 -19.69 6.90
#